data_2d8298f54b197c6d6a6bc3fe289a30b3
#
_entry.id   2d8298f54b197c6d6a6bc3fe289a30b3
#
_cell.length_a   1.000
_cell.length_b   1.000
_cell.length_c   1.000
_cell.angle_alpha   90.00
_cell.angle_beta   90.00
_cell.angle_gamma   90.00
#
_symmetry.space_group_name_H-M   'P 1'
#
loop_
_entity.id
_entity.type
_entity.pdbx_description
1 polymer ?
#
loop_
_entity_poly.entity_id
_entity_poly.type
_entity_poly.pdbx_seq_one_letter_code
_entity_poly.pdbx_strand_id
1 'polypeptide(L)'
;MTQAVEFDLARAGRRIVAVLFAVQSLSFAAVIAMATVFSIAAADLTGNPAWAGAPSALTSLSGGLAAPLLAAAWDRWGRRLGLSLALAVGVLGAGAAAASVELNSLWLFGLGILVMGATQSGARLSRFIAAEVTPAQSRGRAISLVVWGGTIGAVGGPLLVGPSSRLAAGLGWNELSGPIALGVPLIALSVVLCYAGLRPEPLELSRRLERQSAGPAHLESPARPLSQLLLQPGILVAVAAVVLSQMAMVMLMGITSLYMRDHGHHLDGISLVFAAHTLGMFAFSPLAGRFSDRVGRGPVILAGALLMIAAALVTPASQAVPILALGLFLLGLGWNFCFVAGSALLSDLLSPSERSKTQGANDLLVGLASGIGSLSSGVVYAALGYWTVSLLGGALIVVAALSGAWWSLTRAEARPAPAE
;
A
#
# COMPACT_ATOMS: atom_id res chain seq x y z
N MET A 1 7.77 42.95 -5.71
CA MET A 1 7.84 42.20 -4.44
C MET A 1 6.99 40.92 -4.48
N THR A 2 5.83 40.91 -5.08
CA THR A 2 4.90 39.77 -5.18
C THR A 2 5.45 38.58 -5.99
N GLN A 3 6.03 38.78 -7.17
CA GLN A 3 6.56 37.71 -8.02
C GLN A 3 7.77 36.96 -7.42
N ALA A 4 8.65 37.67 -6.73
CA ALA A 4 9.82 37.05 -6.07
C ALA A 4 9.37 36.15 -4.90
N VAL A 5 8.35 36.54 -4.13
CA VAL A 5 7.78 35.77 -3.03
C VAL A 5 7.06 34.51 -3.56
N GLU A 6 6.30 34.62 -4.66
CA GLU A 6 5.65 33.49 -5.32
C GLU A 6 6.67 32.48 -5.86
N PHE A 7 7.77 32.95 -6.44
CA PHE A 7 8.84 32.11 -6.94
C PHE A 7 9.52 31.31 -5.80
N ASP A 8 9.75 31.95 -4.66
CA ASP A 8 10.35 31.33 -3.48
C ASP A 8 9.42 30.28 -2.86
N LEU A 9 8.11 30.53 -2.77
CA LEU A 9 7.14 29.57 -2.26
C LEU A 9 7.02 28.35 -3.19
N ALA A 10 6.98 28.56 -4.52
CA ALA A 10 6.94 27.48 -5.48
C ALA A 10 8.22 26.62 -5.48
N ARG A 11 9.39 27.25 -5.27
CA ARG A 11 10.68 26.54 -5.15
C ARG A 11 10.74 25.70 -3.87
N ALA A 12 10.27 26.26 -2.74
CA ALA A 12 10.18 25.55 -1.48
C ALA A 12 9.23 24.34 -1.57
N GLY A 13 8.04 24.51 -2.18
CA GLY A 13 7.09 23.42 -2.40
C GLY A 13 7.69 22.29 -3.26
N ARG A 14 8.34 22.61 -4.38
CA ARG A 14 9.01 21.62 -5.22
C ARG A 14 10.11 20.84 -4.47
N ARG A 15 10.90 21.53 -3.65
CA ARG A 15 11.94 20.91 -2.81
C ARG A 15 11.31 19.91 -1.81
N ILE A 16 10.24 20.32 -1.11
CA ILE A 16 9.53 19.48 -0.16
C ILE A 16 8.96 18.24 -0.86
N VAL A 17 8.34 18.39 -2.02
CA VAL A 17 7.82 17.25 -2.82
C VAL A 17 8.94 16.30 -3.23
N ALA A 18 10.12 16.81 -3.63
CA ALA A 18 11.28 15.96 -3.97
C ALA A 18 11.81 15.20 -2.74
N VAL A 19 11.85 15.83 -1.56
CA VAL A 19 12.21 15.16 -0.31
C VAL A 19 11.21 14.08 0.05
N LEU A 20 9.91 14.37 -0.05
CA LEU A 20 8.85 13.38 0.21
C LEU A 20 8.91 12.20 -0.77
N PHE A 21 9.25 12.45 -2.04
CA PHE A 21 9.50 11.40 -3.02
C PHE A 21 10.63 10.47 -2.56
N ALA A 22 11.78 11.01 -2.14
CA ALA A 22 12.90 10.21 -1.65
C ALA A 22 12.56 9.44 -0.36
N VAL A 23 11.91 10.11 0.60
CA VAL A 23 11.42 9.49 1.85
C VAL A 23 10.46 8.34 1.54
N GLN A 24 9.54 8.54 0.61
CA GLN A 24 8.59 7.51 0.19
C GLN A 24 9.32 6.31 -0.44
N SER A 25 10.28 6.56 -1.35
CA SER A 25 11.05 5.51 -2.00
C SER A 25 11.83 4.66 -0.99
N LEU A 26 12.54 5.28 -0.07
CA LEU A 26 13.34 4.59 0.94
C LEU A 26 12.46 3.82 1.96
N SER A 27 11.39 4.46 2.45
CA SER A 27 10.49 3.82 3.41
C SER A 27 9.77 2.62 2.80
N PHE A 28 9.31 2.72 1.53
CA PHE A 28 8.70 1.59 0.84
C PHE A 28 9.70 0.48 0.54
N ALA A 29 10.94 0.81 0.14
CA ALA A 29 11.99 -0.19 -0.04
C ALA A 29 12.24 -0.99 1.25
N ALA A 30 12.33 -0.29 2.39
CA ALA A 30 12.50 -0.92 3.69
C ALA A 30 11.31 -1.85 4.03
N VAL A 31 10.08 -1.32 3.96
CA VAL A 31 8.87 -2.06 4.35
C VAL A 31 8.66 -3.30 3.46
N ILE A 32 8.85 -3.18 2.15
CA ILE A 32 8.63 -4.31 1.23
C ILE A 32 9.75 -5.36 1.33
N ALA A 33 11.01 -4.93 1.52
CA ALA A 33 12.11 -5.87 1.77
C ALA A 33 11.85 -6.73 3.02
N MET A 34 11.44 -6.08 4.12
CA MET A 34 11.09 -6.79 5.35
C MET A 34 9.86 -7.67 5.18
N ALA A 35 8.81 -7.19 4.51
CA ALA A 35 7.58 -7.94 4.26
C ALA A 35 7.83 -9.24 3.47
N THR A 36 8.84 -9.25 2.59
CA THR A 36 9.23 -10.43 1.81
C THR A 36 9.62 -11.62 2.69
N VAL A 37 10.20 -11.38 3.87
CA VAL A 37 10.71 -12.43 4.77
C VAL A 37 9.87 -12.59 6.06
N PHE A 38 8.93 -11.71 6.34
CA PHE A 38 8.18 -11.72 7.61
C PHE A 38 7.35 -12.97 7.83
N SER A 39 6.73 -13.54 6.79
CA SER A 39 5.96 -14.78 6.93
C SER A 39 6.86 -15.98 7.23
N ILE A 40 8.05 -15.99 6.65
CA ILE A 40 9.09 -16.99 6.92
C ILE A 40 9.56 -16.86 8.38
N ALA A 41 9.94 -15.66 8.79
CA ALA A 41 10.40 -15.40 10.16
C ALA A 41 9.34 -15.75 11.21
N ALA A 42 8.06 -15.45 10.95
CA ALA A 42 6.98 -15.81 11.87
C ALA A 42 6.79 -17.34 11.98
N ALA A 43 6.87 -18.06 10.86
CA ALA A 43 6.78 -19.52 10.87
C ALA A 43 7.95 -20.15 11.65
N ASP A 44 9.17 -19.63 11.45
CA ASP A 44 10.37 -20.12 12.15
C ASP A 44 10.32 -19.84 13.65
N LEU A 45 10.01 -18.60 14.05
CA LEU A 45 9.92 -18.21 15.45
C LEU A 45 8.83 -18.94 16.23
N THR A 46 7.77 -19.37 15.55
CA THR A 46 6.66 -20.11 16.18
C THR A 46 6.75 -21.61 16.01
N GLY A 47 7.59 -22.10 15.10
CA GLY A 47 7.59 -23.49 14.68
C GLY A 47 6.29 -23.93 13.99
N ASN A 48 5.44 -23.00 13.56
CA ASN A 48 4.12 -23.29 13.01
C ASN A 48 3.76 -22.39 11.83
N PRO A 49 3.58 -22.95 10.61
CA PRO A 49 3.21 -22.20 9.41
C PRO A 49 1.90 -21.41 9.53
N ALA A 50 1.00 -21.80 10.42
CA ALA A 50 -0.28 -21.09 10.65
C ALA A 50 -0.08 -19.61 11.05
N TRP A 51 1.05 -19.27 11.65
CA TRP A 51 1.39 -17.90 12.07
C TRP A 51 2.01 -17.05 10.96
N ALA A 52 2.28 -17.63 9.79
CA ALA A 52 2.92 -16.90 8.67
C ALA A 52 2.15 -15.66 8.22
N GLY A 53 0.83 -15.64 8.37
CA GLY A 53 -0.01 -14.48 8.08
C GLY A 53 -0.05 -13.39 9.17
N ALA A 54 0.37 -13.71 10.39
CA ALA A 54 0.27 -12.80 11.54
C ALA A 54 1.05 -11.48 11.36
N PRO A 55 2.27 -11.45 10.78
CA PRO A 55 3.00 -10.20 10.57
C PRO A 55 2.25 -9.19 9.70
N SER A 56 1.66 -9.63 8.59
CA SER A 56 0.92 -8.74 7.69
C SER A 56 -0.37 -8.22 8.34
N ALA A 57 -1.06 -9.08 9.12
CA ALA A 57 -2.22 -8.67 9.89
C ALA A 57 -1.85 -7.63 10.95
N LEU A 58 -0.78 -7.87 11.69
CA LEU A 58 -0.28 -6.95 12.73
C LEU A 58 0.18 -5.62 12.12
N THR A 59 0.85 -5.64 10.96
CA THR A 59 1.24 -4.45 10.22
C THR A 59 0.02 -3.62 9.78
N SER A 60 -1.04 -4.27 9.28
CA SER A 60 -2.26 -3.60 8.86
C SER A 60 -2.98 -2.95 10.05
N LEU A 61 -3.08 -3.67 11.17
CA LEU A 61 -3.70 -3.20 12.40
C LEU A 61 -2.91 -2.02 13.00
N SER A 62 -1.60 -2.17 13.14
CA SER A 62 -0.73 -1.15 13.72
C SER A 62 -0.71 0.12 12.89
N GLY A 63 -0.71 0.00 11.55
CA GLY A 63 -0.82 1.14 10.66
C GLY A 63 -2.15 1.89 10.81
N GLY A 64 -3.25 1.16 10.98
CA GLY A 64 -4.57 1.75 11.25
C GLY A 64 -4.62 2.50 12.57
N LEU A 65 -4.06 1.92 13.63
CA LEU A 65 -4.00 2.54 14.97
C LEU A 65 -3.05 3.74 15.03
N ALA A 66 -1.95 3.70 14.30
CA ALA A 66 -0.97 4.79 14.28
C ALA A 66 -1.47 6.03 13.52
N ALA A 67 -2.35 5.89 12.53
CA ALA A 67 -2.80 7.00 11.69
C ALA A 67 -3.45 8.16 12.46
N PRO A 68 -4.43 7.96 13.36
CA PRO A 68 -5.02 9.05 14.14
C PRO A 68 -4.03 9.67 15.14
N LEU A 69 -3.13 8.87 15.73
CA LEU A 69 -2.09 9.37 16.63
C LEU A 69 -1.10 10.27 15.89
N LEU A 70 -0.73 9.87 14.66
CA LEU A 70 0.16 10.66 13.82
C LEU A 70 -0.52 11.96 13.34
N ALA A 71 -1.80 11.91 12.99
CA ALA A 71 -2.57 13.10 12.64
C ALA A 71 -2.61 14.11 13.80
N ALA A 72 -2.88 13.65 15.03
CA ALA A 72 -2.84 14.49 16.22
C ALA A 72 -1.43 15.07 16.49
N ALA A 73 -0.38 14.28 16.28
CA ALA A 73 1.01 14.73 16.38
C ALA A 73 1.33 15.82 15.34
N TRP A 74 0.82 15.68 14.12
CA TRP A 74 0.97 16.67 13.06
C TRP A 74 0.30 18.01 13.38
N ASP A 75 -0.88 17.96 13.97
CA ASP A 75 -1.60 19.19 14.36
C ASP A 75 -0.88 19.91 15.49
N ARG A 76 -0.25 19.18 16.42
CA ARG A 76 0.43 19.75 17.60
C ARG A 76 1.86 20.20 17.30
N TRP A 77 2.66 19.41 16.54
CA TRP A 77 4.10 19.62 16.37
C TRP A 77 4.50 19.99 14.93
N GLY A 78 3.54 20.05 14.02
CA GLY A 78 3.78 20.27 12.59
C GLY A 78 4.12 19.00 11.82
N ARG A 79 4.13 19.15 10.47
CA ARG A 79 4.29 18.02 9.55
C ARG A 79 5.71 17.45 9.58
N ARG A 80 6.72 18.32 9.67
CA ARG A 80 8.14 17.94 9.68
C ARG A 80 8.47 17.09 10.89
N LEU A 81 8.20 17.58 12.10
CA LEU A 81 8.52 16.85 13.33
C LEU A 81 7.67 15.60 13.46
N GLY A 82 6.35 15.67 13.20
CA GLY A 82 5.47 14.52 13.32
C GLY A 82 5.86 13.38 12.39
N LEU A 83 6.19 13.66 11.12
CA LEU A 83 6.64 12.64 10.18
C LEU A 83 8.02 12.09 10.57
N SER A 84 8.96 12.96 10.97
CA SER A 84 10.29 12.52 11.42
C SER A 84 10.22 11.62 12.64
N LEU A 85 9.35 11.91 13.60
CA LEU A 85 9.14 11.07 14.80
C LEU A 85 8.51 9.72 14.44
N ALA A 86 7.52 9.71 13.55
CA ALA A 86 6.91 8.46 13.08
C ALA A 86 7.95 7.53 12.41
N LEU A 87 8.84 8.11 11.59
CA LEU A 87 9.95 7.38 10.97
C LEU A 87 10.99 6.94 12.01
N ALA A 88 11.35 7.79 12.97
CA ALA A 88 12.32 7.46 14.03
C ALA A 88 11.84 6.30 14.91
N VAL A 89 10.54 6.32 15.28
CA VAL A 89 9.90 5.20 15.98
C VAL A 89 9.96 3.93 15.13
N GLY A 90 9.78 4.05 13.81
CA GLY A 90 9.93 2.93 12.88
C GLY A 90 11.34 2.35 12.79
N VAL A 91 12.40 3.18 12.95
CA VAL A 91 13.79 2.69 13.06
C VAL A 91 13.94 1.76 14.25
N LEU A 92 13.36 2.12 15.41
CA LEU A 92 13.37 1.28 16.62
C LEU A 92 12.60 -0.02 16.38
N GLY A 93 11.44 0.06 15.72
CA GLY A 93 10.64 -1.11 15.35
C GLY A 93 11.39 -2.07 14.42
N ALA A 94 12.05 -1.55 13.38
CA ALA A 94 12.87 -2.35 12.46
C ALA A 94 14.05 -3.01 13.18
N GLY A 95 14.74 -2.27 14.06
CA GLY A 95 15.83 -2.80 14.89
C GLY A 95 15.36 -3.91 15.83
N ALA A 96 14.22 -3.72 16.50
CA ALA A 96 13.62 -4.74 17.37
C ALA A 96 13.23 -6.00 16.56
N ALA A 97 12.62 -5.82 15.39
CA ALA A 97 12.27 -6.94 14.52
C ALA A 97 13.49 -7.70 14.00
N ALA A 98 14.59 -7.02 13.65
CA ALA A 98 15.85 -7.67 13.27
C ALA A 98 16.47 -8.45 14.44
N ALA A 99 16.59 -7.81 15.61
CA ALA A 99 17.12 -8.44 16.81
C ALA A 99 16.29 -9.65 17.26
N SER A 100 14.98 -9.65 17.02
CA SER A 100 14.10 -10.74 17.41
C SER A 100 14.43 -12.06 16.75
N VAL A 101 14.89 -12.04 15.50
CA VAL A 101 15.30 -13.25 14.77
C VAL A 101 16.56 -13.84 15.39
N GLU A 102 17.55 -13.01 15.72
CA GLU A 102 18.80 -13.45 16.39
C GLU A 102 18.54 -13.96 17.81
N LEU A 103 17.62 -13.33 18.53
CA LEU A 103 17.26 -13.70 19.90
C LEU A 103 16.18 -14.78 19.98
N ASN A 104 15.68 -15.27 18.84
CA ASN A 104 14.58 -16.22 18.72
C ASN A 104 13.35 -15.81 19.59
N SER A 105 12.95 -14.53 19.50
CA SER A 105 11.93 -13.93 20.35
C SER A 105 10.69 -13.49 19.57
N LEU A 106 9.62 -14.26 19.63
CA LEU A 106 8.33 -13.93 19.01
C LEU A 106 7.74 -12.61 19.54
N TRP A 107 7.85 -12.37 20.83
CA TRP A 107 7.32 -11.14 21.46
C TRP A 107 8.02 -9.88 20.95
N LEU A 108 9.35 -9.95 20.84
CA LEU A 108 10.14 -8.84 20.31
C LEU A 108 9.84 -8.60 18.81
N PHE A 109 9.61 -9.69 18.05
CA PHE A 109 9.20 -9.61 16.65
C PHE A 109 7.85 -8.92 16.49
N GLY A 110 6.84 -9.35 17.26
CA GLY A 110 5.51 -8.74 17.25
C GLY A 110 5.54 -7.27 17.67
N LEU A 111 6.29 -6.92 18.72
CA LEU A 111 6.48 -5.54 19.16
C LEU A 111 7.15 -4.69 18.08
N GLY A 112 8.20 -5.20 17.44
CA GLY A 112 8.90 -4.52 16.36
C GLY A 112 7.95 -4.18 15.21
N ILE A 113 7.13 -5.15 14.75
CA ILE A 113 6.14 -4.94 13.70
C ILE A 113 5.06 -3.94 14.12
N LEU A 114 4.55 -4.05 15.35
CA LEU A 114 3.55 -3.12 15.89
C LEU A 114 4.06 -1.67 15.86
N VAL A 115 5.28 -1.47 16.30
CA VAL A 115 5.93 -0.14 16.34
C VAL A 115 6.17 0.40 14.94
N MET A 116 6.49 -0.46 13.97
CA MET A 116 6.66 -0.06 12.55
C MET A 116 5.38 0.46 11.89
N GLY A 117 4.21 0.23 12.45
CA GLY A 117 2.96 0.79 11.94
C GLY A 117 2.96 2.31 11.83
N ALA A 118 3.71 3.00 12.68
CA ALA A 118 3.91 4.45 12.60
C ALA A 118 4.59 4.86 11.27
N THR A 119 5.64 4.14 10.84
CA THR A 119 6.31 4.38 9.55
C THR A 119 5.35 4.19 8.37
N GLN A 120 4.57 3.12 8.38
CA GLN A 120 3.63 2.84 7.31
C GLN A 120 2.55 3.93 7.21
N SER A 121 2.02 4.40 8.33
CA SER A 121 1.05 5.50 8.37
C SER A 121 1.68 6.82 7.93
N GLY A 122 2.89 7.13 8.39
CA GLY A 122 3.63 8.32 7.96
C GLY A 122 3.86 8.35 6.45
N ALA A 123 4.29 7.24 5.87
CA ALA A 123 4.48 7.09 4.44
C ALA A 123 3.16 7.30 3.65
N ARG A 124 2.05 6.73 4.12
CA ARG A 124 0.73 6.95 3.48
C ARG A 124 0.26 8.40 3.56
N LEU A 125 0.49 9.06 4.68
CA LEU A 125 0.05 10.44 4.91
C LEU A 125 0.96 11.47 4.24
N SER A 126 2.20 11.13 3.88
CA SER A 126 3.16 12.05 3.23
C SER A 126 2.62 12.67 1.92
N ARG A 127 1.77 11.95 1.18
CA ARG A 127 1.08 12.45 -0.02
C ARG A 127 0.20 13.68 0.25
N PHE A 128 -0.38 13.78 1.44
CA PHE A 128 -1.18 14.93 1.82
C PHE A 128 -0.31 16.15 2.08
N ILE A 129 0.87 15.99 2.67
CA ILE A 129 1.85 17.08 2.80
C ILE A 129 2.22 17.63 1.42
N ALA A 130 2.44 16.74 0.41
CA ALA A 130 2.72 17.16 -0.95
C ALA A 130 1.59 18.00 -1.55
N ALA A 131 0.33 17.65 -1.27
CA ALA A 131 -0.82 18.43 -1.70
C ALA A 131 -0.91 19.80 -0.99
N GLU A 132 -0.65 19.82 0.33
CA GLU A 132 -0.71 21.04 1.16
C GLU A 132 0.30 22.10 0.70
N VAL A 133 1.50 21.70 0.26
CA VAL A 133 2.59 22.63 -0.15
C VAL A 133 2.57 22.99 -1.64
N THR A 134 1.51 22.62 -2.35
CA THR A 134 1.41 22.81 -3.81
C THR A 134 0.15 23.58 -4.18
N PRO A 135 0.21 24.54 -5.14
CA PRO A 135 -0.96 25.24 -5.65
C PRO A 135 -2.04 24.26 -6.14
N ALA A 136 -3.31 24.65 -6.01
CA ALA A 136 -4.48 23.80 -6.27
C ALA A 136 -4.43 23.10 -7.64
N GLN A 137 -3.97 23.80 -8.69
CA GLN A 137 -3.88 23.30 -10.06
C GLN A 137 -2.85 22.18 -10.24
N SER A 138 -1.86 22.07 -9.33
CA SER A 138 -0.73 21.15 -9.42
C SER A 138 -0.74 20.06 -8.31
N ARG A 139 -1.73 20.06 -7.41
CA ARG A 139 -1.82 19.12 -6.27
C ARG A 139 -1.81 17.66 -6.72
N GLY A 140 -2.60 17.35 -7.75
CA GLY A 140 -2.65 15.98 -8.29
C GLY A 140 -1.29 15.50 -8.79
N ARG A 141 -0.53 16.35 -9.48
CA ARG A 141 0.83 16.04 -9.95
C ARG A 141 1.80 15.80 -8.78
N ALA A 142 1.73 16.62 -7.73
CA ALA A 142 2.58 16.47 -6.55
C ALA A 142 2.30 15.16 -5.79
N ILE A 143 1.00 14.84 -5.57
CA ILE A 143 0.59 13.55 -4.98
C ILE A 143 1.10 12.38 -5.83
N SER A 144 0.86 12.41 -7.14
CA SER A 144 1.29 11.35 -8.05
C SER A 144 2.80 11.14 -8.03
N LEU A 145 3.59 12.21 -7.94
CA LEU A 145 5.04 12.11 -7.88
C LEU A 145 5.50 11.39 -6.59
N VAL A 146 4.94 11.75 -5.44
CA VAL A 146 5.27 11.09 -4.16
C VAL A 146 4.86 9.62 -4.18
N VAL A 147 3.66 9.31 -4.68
CA VAL A 147 3.20 7.92 -4.82
C VAL A 147 4.11 7.13 -5.76
N TRP A 148 4.58 7.74 -6.85
CA TRP A 148 5.51 7.10 -7.78
C TRP A 148 6.88 6.82 -7.16
N GLY A 149 7.34 7.67 -6.23
CA GLY A 149 8.50 7.37 -5.39
C GLY A 149 8.34 6.05 -4.62
N GLY A 150 7.14 5.81 -4.09
CA GLY A 150 6.79 4.53 -3.47
C GLY A 150 6.93 3.33 -4.43
N THR A 151 6.62 3.50 -5.72
CA THR A 151 6.80 2.46 -6.75
C THR A 151 8.26 2.04 -6.88
N ILE A 152 9.19 3.01 -6.91
CA ILE A 152 10.62 2.72 -6.98
C ILE A 152 11.07 1.91 -5.76
N GLY A 153 10.63 2.32 -4.57
CA GLY A 153 10.93 1.58 -3.34
C GLY A 153 10.31 0.19 -3.31
N ALA A 154 9.06 0.06 -3.74
CA ALA A 154 8.34 -1.20 -3.75
C ALA A 154 8.96 -2.26 -4.67
N VAL A 155 9.49 -1.84 -5.83
CA VAL A 155 10.20 -2.73 -6.76
C VAL A 155 11.65 -2.95 -6.32
N GLY A 156 12.32 -1.89 -5.86
CA GLY A 156 13.72 -1.95 -5.43
C GLY A 156 13.94 -2.71 -4.12
N GLY A 157 12.99 -2.62 -3.18
CA GLY A 157 13.09 -3.26 -1.87
C GLY A 157 13.35 -4.77 -1.94
N PRO A 158 12.51 -5.54 -2.61
CA PRO A 158 12.71 -6.98 -2.77
C PRO A 158 14.09 -7.34 -3.36
N LEU A 159 14.57 -6.55 -4.34
CA LEU A 159 15.87 -6.81 -4.98
C LEU A 159 17.05 -6.66 -4.00
N LEU A 160 16.88 -5.99 -2.87
CA LEU A 160 17.87 -5.86 -1.81
C LEU A 160 17.85 -7.03 -0.81
N VAL A 161 16.84 -7.91 -0.86
CA VAL A 161 16.69 -9.04 0.08
C VAL A 161 17.86 -10.02 -0.04
N GLY A 162 18.15 -10.52 -1.22
CA GLY A 162 19.28 -11.46 -1.42
C GLY A 162 20.64 -10.89 -1.00
N PRO A 163 21.04 -9.69 -1.46
CA PRO A 163 22.29 -9.05 -1.03
C PRO A 163 22.38 -8.85 0.49
N SER A 164 21.31 -8.36 1.14
CA SER A 164 21.31 -8.14 2.59
C SER A 164 21.32 -9.45 3.39
N SER A 165 20.68 -10.48 2.89
CA SER A 165 20.70 -11.82 3.48
C SER A 165 22.10 -12.43 3.45
N ARG A 166 22.79 -12.34 2.29
CA ARG A 166 24.19 -12.80 2.18
C ARG A 166 25.14 -12.03 3.08
N LEU A 167 24.93 -10.72 3.23
CA LEU A 167 25.71 -9.90 4.16
C LEU A 167 25.50 -10.37 5.61
N ALA A 168 24.27 -10.61 6.03
CA ALA A 168 23.96 -11.11 7.37
C ALA A 168 24.62 -12.48 7.61
N ALA A 169 24.47 -13.42 6.68
CA ALA A 169 25.13 -14.73 6.77
C ALA A 169 26.65 -14.61 6.86
N GLY A 170 27.28 -13.69 6.10
CA GLY A 170 28.71 -13.41 6.17
C GLY A 170 29.18 -12.83 7.51
N LEU A 171 28.28 -12.20 8.26
CA LEU A 171 28.52 -11.72 9.64
C LEU A 171 28.21 -12.78 10.71
N GLY A 172 27.78 -13.97 10.31
CA GLY A 172 27.36 -15.05 11.24
C GLY A 172 25.96 -14.85 11.81
N TRP A 173 25.15 -13.99 11.22
CA TRP A 173 23.75 -13.75 11.60
C TRP A 173 22.82 -14.66 10.79
N ASN A 174 21.58 -14.79 11.26
CA ASN A 174 20.55 -15.47 10.50
C ASN A 174 20.29 -14.70 9.19
N GLU A 175 20.16 -15.43 8.08
CA GLU A 175 19.93 -14.82 6.75
C GLU A 175 18.65 -13.97 6.67
N LEU A 176 17.62 -14.29 7.46
CA LEU A 176 16.37 -13.51 7.52
C LEU A 176 16.55 -12.18 8.25
N SER A 177 17.55 -12.06 9.13
CA SER A 177 17.85 -10.81 9.82
C SER A 177 18.34 -9.73 8.86
N GLY A 178 19.04 -10.11 7.77
CA GLY A 178 19.61 -9.17 6.81
C GLY A 178 18.56 -8.23 6.18
N PRO A 179 17.52 -8.75 5.51
CA PRO A 179 16.45 -7.93 4.94
C PRO A 179 15.69 -7.10 5.98
N ILE A 180 15.55 -7.61 7.20
CA ILE A 180 14.88 -6.87 8.29
C ILE A 180 15.79 -5.74 8.80
N ALA A 181 17.06 -6.03 9.05
CA ALA A 181 18.07 -5.07 9.50
C ALA A 181 18.32 -3.95 8.46
N LEU A 182 18.21 -4.27 7.16
CA LEU A 182 18.27 -3.28 6.08
C LEU A 182 17.23 -2.16 6.25
N GLY A 183 16.11 -2.46 6.86
CA GLY A 183 15.08 -1.46 7.19
C GLY A 183 15.62 -0.33 8.07
N VAL A 184 16.55 -0.62 8.98
CA VAL A 184 17.13 0.36 9.91
C VAL A 184 17.81 1.52 9.17
N PRO A 185 18.85 1.32 8.33
CA PRO A 185 19.50 2.41 7.62
C PRO A 185 18.60 3.12 6.60
N LEU A 186 17.69 2.41 5.93
CA LEU A 186 16.80 3.02 4.94
C LEU A 186 15.80 3.96 5.62
N ILE A 187 15.19 3.53 6.74
CA ILE A 187 14.25 4.38 7.48
C ILE A 187 15.01 5.50 8.20
N ALA A 188 16.20 5.24 8.75
CA ALA A 188 17.03 6.26 9.38
C ALA A 188 17.44 7.37 8.38
N LEU A 189 17.82 6.99 7.16
CA LEU A 189 18.06 7.96 6.09
C LEU A 189 16.79 8.76 5.76
N SER A 190 15.64 8.11 5.76
CA SER A 190 14.34 8.80 5.60
C SER A 190 14.09 9.81 6.71
N VAL A 191 14.45 9.51 7.97
CA VAL A 191 14.37 10.47 9.10
C VAL A 191 15.24 11.68 8.84
N VAL A 192 16.51 11.47 8.46
CA VAL A 192 17.46 12.55 8.17
C VAL A 192 16.96 13.44 7.03
N LEU A 193 16.54 12.84 5.92
CA LEU A 193 16.00 13.58 4.76
C LEU A 193 14.74 14.36 5.13
N CYS A 194 13.84 13.77 5.91
CA CYS A 194 12.62 14.41 6.37
C CYS A 194 12.95 15.61 7.27
N TYR A 195 13.74 15.39 8.32
CA TYR A 195 14.08 16.44 9.30
C TYR A 195 14.89 17.59 8.69
N ALA A 196 15.85 17.30 7.82
CA ALA A 196 16.69 18.32 7.18
C ALA A 196 15.99 18.98 5.98
N GLY A 197 15.22 18.22 5.20
CA GLY A 197 14.70 18.62 3.90
C GLY A 197 13.33 19.27 3.91
N LEU A 198 12.45 18.97 4.88
CA LEU A 198 11.12 19.58 5.01
C LEU A 198 11.22 20.97 5.64
N ARG A 199 11.90 21.87 4.96
CA ARG A 199 12.05 23.27 5.35
C ARG A 199 11.66 24.18 4.17
N PRO A 200 10.89 25.27 4.39
CA PRO A 200 10.24 25.66 5.65
C PRO A 200 9.22 24.62 6.12
N GLU A 201 8.69 24.76 7.35
CA GLU A 201 7.65 23.86 7.87
C GLU A 201 6.47 23.79 6.90
N PRO A 202 6.08 22.57 6.42
CA PRO A 202 5.03 22.42 5.42
C PRO A 202 3.69 23.06 5.82
N LEU A 203 3.33 23.01 7.10
CA LEU A 203 2.11 23.62 7.62
C LEU A 203 2.11 25.15 7.46
N GLU A 204 3.25 25.80 7.69
CA GLU A 204 3.37 27.26 7.49
C GLU A 204 3.29 27.64 6.02
N LEU A 205 3.91 26.82 5.15
CA LEU A 205 3.85 27.01 3.70
C LEU A 205 2.43 26.84 3.19
N SER A 206 1.70 25.82 3.64
CA SER A 206 0.28 25.60 3.33
C SER A 206 -0.57 26.81 3.70
N ARG A 207 -0.45 27.30 4.93
CA ARG A 207 -1.20 28.48 5.40
C ARG A 207 -0.91 29.74 4.57
N ARG A 208 0.33 29.90 4.09
CA ARG A 208 0.69 31.03 3.21
C ARG A 208 0.04 30.89 1.83
N LEU A 209 0.04 29.69 1.25
CA LEU A 209 -0.61 29.40 -0.03
C LEU A 209 -2.13 29.57 0.05
N GLU A 210 -2.77 29.13 1.14
CA GLU A 210 -4.20 29.30 1.37
C GLU A 210 -4.61 30.77 1.46
N ARG A 211 -3.85 31.60 2.17
CA ARG A 211 -4.10 33.05 2.25
C ARG A 211 -4.00 33.75 0.91
N GLN A 212 -3.18 33.23 -0.02
CA GLN A 212 -3.09 33.78 -1.38
C GLN A 212 -4.24 33.30 -2.28
N SER A 213 -4.83 32.15 -1.99
CA SER A 213 -5.86 31.50 -2.79
C SER A 213 -7.28 31.71 -2.25
N ALA A 214 -7.48 32.54 -1.21
CA ALA A 214 -8.77 32.76 -0.56
C ALA A 214 -9.80 33.33 -1.52
N GLY A 215 -10.53 32.44 -2.20
CA GLY A 215 -11.78 32.73 -2.92
C GLY A 215 -12.99 32.48 -2.01
N PRO A 216 -14.21 32.93 -2.43
CA PRO A 216 -15.41 32.71 -1.63
C PRO A 216 -15.61 31.23 -1.35
N ALA A 217 -15.89 30.92 -0.07
CA ALA A 217 -16.20 29.56 0.37
C ALA A 217 -17.40 29.03 -0.44
N HIS A 218 -17.21 27.90 -1.16
CA HIS A 218 -18.31 27.20 -1.79
C HIS A 218 -19.19 26.64 -0.68
N LEU A 219 -20.48 26.98 -0.71
CA LEU A 219 -21.48 26.36 0.15
C LEU A 219 -21.51 24.87 -0.16
N GLU A 220 -20.96 24.06 0.74
CA GLU A 220 -20.99 22.61 0.62
C GLU A 220 -22.40 22.11 0.87
N SER A 221 -22.92 21.28 -0.05
CA SER A 221 -24.18 20.56 0.17
C SER A 221 -24.06 19.65 1.39
N PRO A 222 -25.10 19.49 2.22
CA PRO A 222 -25.05 18.63 3.38
C PRO A 222 -24.73 17.19 2.97
N ALA A 223 -23.73 16.58 3.66
CA ALA A 223 -23.30 15.22 3.40
C ALA A 223 -24.38 14.19 3.81
N ARG A 224 -24.66 13.22 2.95
CA ARG A 224 -25.55 12.09 3.26
C ARG A 224 -24.95 11.22 4.37
N PRO A 225 -25.78 10.55 5.20
CA PRO A 225 -25.29 9.59 6.20
C PRO A 225 -24.49 8.45 5.55
N LEU A 226 -23.40 8.02 6.20
CA LEU A 226 -22.53 6.94 5.71
C LEU A 226 -23.32 5.63 5.48
N SER A 227 -24.30 5.33 6.35
CA SER A 227 -25.16 4.15 6.21
C SER A 227 -25.98 4.13 4.93
N GLN A 228 -26.46 5.30 4.47
CA GLN A 228 -27.17 5.41 3.20
C GLN A 228 -26.22 5.32 2.01
N LEU A 229 -25.03 5.89 2.12
CA LEU A 229 -24.01 5.83 1.07
C LEU A 229 -23.54 4.39 0.83
N LEU A 230 -23.21 3.66 1.88
CA LEU A 230 -22.71 2.28 1.78
C LEU A 230 -23.75 1.29 1.24
N LEU A 231 -25.06 1.62 1.24
CA LEU A 231 -26.11 0.79 0.65
C LEU A 231 -26.34 1.08 -0.84
N GLN A 232 -25.72 2.11 -1.40
CA GLN A 232 -25.88 2.42 -2.83
C GLN A 232 -25.17 1.36 -3.70
N PRO A 233 -25.84 0.78 -4.71
CA PRO A 233 -25.27 -0.30 -5.52
C PRO A 233 -23.92 0.03 -6.14
N GLY A 234 -23.73 1.25 -6.66
CA GLY A 234 -22.46 1.66 -7.24
C GLY A 234 -21.33 1.78 -6.21
N ILE A 235 -21.64 2.22 -5.00
CA ILE A 235 -20.68 2.31 -3.89
C ILE A 235 -20.32 0.89 -3.40
N LEU A 236 -21.30 -0.02 -3.31
CA LEU A 236 -21.05 -1.42 -2.99
C LEU A 236 -20.11 -2.08 -4.01
N VAL A 237 -20.33 -1.86 -5.31
CA VAL A 237 -19.43 -2.36 -6.36
C VAL A 237 -18.03 -1.79 -6.20
N ALA A 238 -17.90 -0.50 -5.96
CA ALA A 238 -16.59 0.16 -5.77
C ALA A 238 -15.86 -0.40 -4.54
N VAL A 239 -16.56 -0.51 -3.40
CA VAL A 239 -16.00 -1.06 -2.16
C VAL A 239 -15.66 -2.54 -2.32
N ALA A 240 -16.54 -3.35 -2.92
CA ALA A 240 -16.28 -4.76 -3.17
C ALA A 240 -15.04 -4.96 -4.06
N ALA A 241 -14.90 -4.17 -5.13
CA ALA A 241 -13.73 -4.24 -6.01
C ALA A 241 -12.42 -3.97 -5.25
N VAL A 242 -12.39 -2.96 -4.38
CA VAL A 242 -11.18 -2.59 -3.62
C VAL A 242 -10.92 -3.57 -2.48
N VAL A 243 -11.94 -3.89 -1.67
CA VAL A 243 -11.79 -4.70 -0.45
C VAL A 243 -11.50 -6.18 -0.78
N LEU A 244 -12.26 -6.77 -1.70
CA LEU A 244 -12.08 -8.19 -2.05
C LEU A 244 -10.79 -8.43 -2.82
N SER A 245 -10.41 -7.51 -3.74
CA SER A 245 -9.11 -7.61 -4.41
C SER A 245 -7.95 -7.48 -3.42
N GLN A 246 -8.04 -6.58 -2.46
CA GLN A 246 -7.04 -6.45 -1.40
C GLN A 246 -6.94 -7.72 -0.55
N MET A 247 -8.07 -8.26 -0.10
CA MET A 247 -8.10 -9.48 0.71
C MET A 247 -7.47 -10.67 -0.03
N ALA A 248 -7.89 -10.91 -1.27
CA ALA A 248 -7.33 -11.99 -2.09
C ALA A 248 -5.83 -11.79 -2.36
N MET A 249 -5.41 -10.56 -2.65
CA MET A 249 -4.01 -10.23 -2.89
C MET A 249 -3.14 -10.56 -1.68
N VAL A 250 -3.53 -10.14 -0.46
CA VAL A 250 -2.73 -10.42 0.74
C VAL A 250 -2.76 -11.88 1.14
N MET A 251 -3.83 -12.62 0.85
CA MET A 251 -3.91 -14.06 1.06
C MET A 251 -2.85 -14.80 0.25
N LEU A 252 -2.76 -14.53 -1.05
CA LEU A 252 -1.82 -15.24 -1.93
C LEU A 252 -0.38 -14.76 -1.71
N MET A 253 -0.16 -13.43 -1.80
CA MET A 253 1.18 -12.85 -1.66
C MET A 253 1.80 -13.18 -0.31
N GLY A 254 1.03 -13.04 0.79
CA GLY A 254 1.54 -13.16 2.15
C GLY A 254 2.14 -14.53 2.46
N ILE A 255 1.60 -15.60 1.87
CA ILE A 255 2.07 -16.97 2.11
C ILE A 255 3.07 -17.46 1.04
N THR A 256 3.18 -16.77 -0.09
CA THR A 256 4.02 -17.22 -1.21
C THR A 256 5.49 -17.36 -0.83
N SER A 257 6.05 -16.45 -0.01
CA SER A 257 7.46 -16.55 0.42
C SER A 257 7.72 -17.79 1.26
N LEU A 258 6.81 -18.13 2.17
CA LEU A 258 6.91 -19.37 2.95
C LEU A 258 6.76 -20.61 2.05
N TYR A 259 5.74 -20.62 1.17
CA TYR A 259 5.56 -21.70 0.20
C TYR A 259 6.81 -21.95 -0.65
N MET A 260 7.43 -20.88 -1.17
CA MET A 260 8.65 -21.00 -1.97
C MET A 260 9.82 -21.55 -1.15
N ARG A 261 9.99 -21.09 0.09
CA ARG A 261 11.03 -21.60 0.98
C ARG A 261 10.83 -23.08 1.30
N ASP A 262 9.60 -23.50 1.60
CA ASP A 262 9.26 -24.90 1.89
C ASP A 262 9.55 -25.85 0.70
N HIS A 263 9.62 -25.28 -0.52
CA HIS A 263 10.02 -25.99 -1.74
C HIS A 263 11.48 -25.77 -2.14
N GLY A 264 12.32 -25.28 -1.22
CA GLY A 264 13.77 -25.19 -1.40
C GLY A 264 14.26 -24.00 -2.22
N HIS A 265 13.43 -22.96 -2.45
CA HIS A 265 13.86 -21.76 -3.13
C HIS A 265 14.68 -20.86 -2.21
N HIS A 266 15.80 -20.34 -2.74
CA HIS A 266 16.60 -19.32 -2.07
C HIS A 266 15.91 -17.95 -2.05
N LEU A 267 16.31 -17.08 -1.13
CA LEU A 267 15.74 -15.74 -0.95
C LEU A 267 15.87 -14.87 -2.22
N ASP A 268 16.86 -15.09 -3.09
CA ASP A 268 16.98 -14.40 -4.38
C ASP A 268 15.79 -14.71 -5.31
N GLY A 269 15.36 -15.97 -5.39
CA GLY A 269 14.18 -16.38 -6.15
C GLY A 269 12.88 -15.80 -5.58
N ILE A 270 12.73 -15.84 -4.25
CA ILE A 270 11.60 -15.25 -3.54
C ILE A 270 11.53 -13.75 -3.79
N SER A 271 12.66 -13.06 -3.70
CA SER A 271 12.73 -11.61 -3.92
C SER A 271 12.39 -11.20 -5.35
N LEU A 272 12.77 -12.00 -6.35
CA LEU A 272 12.39 -11.77 -7.75
C LEU A 272 10.88 -11.86 -7.96
N VAL A 273 10.23 -12.86 -7.35
CA VAL A 273 8.76 -13.04 -7.41
C VAL A 273 8.05 -11.87 -6.75
N PHE A 274 8.54 -11.38 -5.62
CA PHE A 274 7.98 -10.20 -4.95
C PHE A 274 8.21 -8.91 -5.74
N ALA A 275 9.38 -8.74 -6.38
CA ALA A 275 9.65 -7.62 -7.27
C ALA A 275 8.71 -7.60 -8.48
N ALA A 276 8.45 -8.76 -9.10
CA ALA A 276 7.49 -8.91 -10.19
C ALA A 276 6.07 -8.54 -9.73
N HIS A 277 5.65 -8.98 -8.53
CA HIS A 277 4.37 -8.63 -7.93
C HIS A 277 4.22 -7.11 -7.73
N THR A 278 5.18 -6.48 -7.08
CA THR A 278 5.13 -5.04 -6.78
C THR A 278 5.23 -4.19 -8.06
N LEU A 279 5.95 -4.67 -9.07
CA LEU A 279 5.96 -4.06 -10.40
C LEU A 279 4.53 -4.04 -11.00
N GLY A 280 3.83 -5.17 -10.96
CA GLY A 280 2.41 -5.27 -11.36
C GLY A 280 1.52 -4.32 -10.60
N MET A 281 1.69 -4.21 -9.28
CA MET A 281 0.87 -3.35 -8.41
C MET A 281 0.99 -1.86 -8.74
N PHE A 282 2.17 -1.38 -9.09
CA PHE A 282 2.41 0.07 -9.10
C PHE A 282 2.80 0.64 -10.48
N ALA A 283 3.60 -0.06 -11.28
CA ALA A 283 4.15 0.49 -12.52
C ALA A 283 3.07 0.79 -13.56
N PHE A 284 1.96 0.07 -13.54
CA PHE A 284 0.88 0.17 -14.51
C PHE A 284 -0.28 1.06 -14.06
N SER A 285 -0.20 1.72 -12.90
CA SER A 285 -1.27 2.59 -12.39
C SER A 285 -1.68 3.72 -13.36
N PRO A 286 -0.76 4.40 -14.08
CA PRO A 286 -1.16 5.40 -15.08
C PRO A 286 -1.93 4.80 -16.26
N LEU A 287 -1.60 3.55 -16.64
CA LEU A 287 -2.30 2.82 -17.69
C LEU A 287 -3.70 2.42 -17.22
N ALA A 288 -3.81 1.85 -16.02
CA ALA A 288 -5.09 1.50 -15.40
C ALA A 288 -6.03 2.70 -15.30
N GLY A 289 -5.52 3.86 -14.89
CA GLY A 289 -6.29 5.11 -14.84
C GLY A 289 -6.81 5.54 -16.21
N ARG A 290 -5.94 5.61 -17.24
CA ARG A 290 -6.32 5.97 -18.61
C ARG A 290 -7.33 4.98 -19.20
N PHE A 291 -7.15 3.69 -18.95
CA PHE A 291 -8.08 2.65 -19.39
C PHE A 291 -9.44 2.83 -18.74
N SER A 292 -9.46 3.07 -17.42
CA SER A 292 -10.65 3.32 -16.63
C SER A 292 -11.41 4.57 -17.10
N ASP A 293 -10.71 5.62 -17.55
CA ASP A 293 -11.34 6.82 -18.11
C ASP A 293 -11.93 6.59 -19.50
N ARG A 294 -11.29 5.74 -20.34
CA ARG A 294 -11.72 5.49 -21.72
C ARG A 294 -12.85 4.46 -21.86
N VAL A 295 -12.71 3.32 -21.19
CA VAL A 295 -13.66 2.19 -21.33
C VAL A 295 -14.69 2.12 -20.21
N GLY A 296 -14.51 2.92 -19.15
CA GLY A 296 -15.37 2.96 -17.96
C GLY A 296 -14.82 2.12 -16.79
N ARG A 297 -15.39 2.37 -15.60
CA ARG A 297 -14.91 1.78 -14.34
C ARG A 297 -15.18 0.27 -14.26
N GLY A 298 -16.40 -0.16 -14.64
CA GLY A 298 -16.82 -1.56 -14.56
C GLY A 298 -15.98 -2.52 -15.40
N PRO A 299 -15.76 -2.26 -16.70
CA PRO A 299 -14.92 -3.12 -17.55
C PRO A 299 -13.48 -3.26 -17.02
N VAL A 300 -12.91 -2.21 -16.40
CA VAL A 300 -11.56 -2.28 -15.84
C VAL A 300 -11.53 -3.08 -14.53
N ILE A 301 -12.55 -2.96 -13.68
CA ILE A 301 -12.72 -3.83 -12.50
C ILE A 301 -12.82 -5.30 -12.95
N LEU A 302 -13.64 -5.59 -13.96
CA LEU A 302 -13.77 -6.95 -14.51
C LEU A 302 -12.45 -7.49 -15.06
N ALA A 303 -11.72 -6.69 -15.86
CA ALA A 303 -10.41 -7.08 -16.38
C ALA A 303 -9.40 -7.36 -15.26
N GLY A 304 -9.36 -6.50 -14.23
CA GLY A 304 -8.53 -6.69 -13.05
C GLY A 304 -8.86 -7.98 -12.30
N ALA A 305 -10.15 -8.25 -12.10
CA ALA A 305 -10.61 -9.47 -11.45
C ALA A 305 -10.24 -10.73 -12.27
N LEU A 306 -10.39 -10.71 -13.59
CA LEU A 306 -10.00 -11.82 -14.45
C LEU A 306 -8.48 -12.09 -14.40
N LEU A 307 -7.65 -11.05 -14.35
CA LEU A 307 -6.21 -11.18 -14.15
C LEU A 307 -5.88 -11.83 -12.80
N MET A 308 -6.57 -11.46 -11.72
CA MET A 308 -6.38 -12.06 -10.42
C MET A 308 -6.88 -13.52 -10.35
N ILE A 309 -7.96 -13.86 -11.03
CA ILE A 309 -8.42 -15.25 -11.18
C ILE A 309 -7.37 -16.07 -11.93
N ALA A 310 -6.84 -15.55 -13.03
CA ALA A 310 -5.75 -16.19 -13.76
C ALA A 310 -4.51 -16.39 -12.86
N ALA A 311 -4.16 -15.40 -12.06
CA ALA A 311 -3.08 -15.50 -11.07
C ALA A 311 -3.34 -16.62 -10.06
N ALA A 312 -4.57 -16.73 -9.53
CA ALA A 312 -4.95 -17.77 -8.58
C ALA A 312 -4.86 -19.20 -9.15
N LEU A 313 -4.97 -19.35 -10.46
CA LEU A 313 -4.81 -20.64 -11.14
C LEU A 313 -3.35 -20.93 -11.54
N VAL A 314 -2.63 -19.89 -12.00
CA VAL A 314 -1.25 -20.01 -12.49
C VAL A 314 -0.26 -20.23 -11.33
N THR A 315 -0.44 -19.49 -10.23
CA THR A 315 0.54 -19.48 -9.13
C THR A 315 0.74 -20.87 -8.49
N PRO A 316 -0.31 -21.65 -8.16
CA PRO A 316 -0.13 -22.98 -7.58
C PRO A 316 0.17 -24.07 -8.60
N ALA A 317 0.06 -23.79 -9.91
CA ALA A 317 0.23 -24.80 -10.97
C ALA A 317 1.70 -25.22 -11.16
N SER A 318 2.67 -24.44 -10.67
CA SER A 318 4.09 -24.76 -10.80
C SER A 318 4.90 -24.13 -9.69
N GLN A 319 5.97 -24.83 -9.28
CA GLN A 319 6.96 -24.31 -8.32
C GLN A 319 8.07 -23.52 -8.99
N ALA A 320 8.14 -23.48 -10.32
CA ALA A 320 9.20 -22.79 -11.06
C ALA A 320 9.11 -21.26 -10.82
N VAL A 321 10.25 -20.65 -10.45
CA VAL A 321 10.33 -19.19 -10.18
C VAL A 321 9.72 -18.32 -11.29
N PRO A 322 9.94 -18.58 -12.61
CA PRO A 322 9.32 -17.77 -13.66
C PRO A 322 7.79 -17.83 -13.66
N ILE A 323 7.21 -19.00 -13.36
CA ILE A 323 5.75 -19.18 -13.33
C ILE A 323 5.16 -18.50 -12.09
N LEU A 324 5.80 -18.65 -10.93
CA LEU A 324 5.43 -17.93 -9.71
C LEU A 324 5.53 -16.42 -9.90
N ALA A 325 6.60 -15.93 -10.55
CA ALA A 325 6.78 -14.51 -10.86
C ALA A 325 5.69 -14.00 -11.81
N LEU A 326 5.32 -14.76 -12.85
CA LEU A 326 4.20 -14.43 -13.73
C LEU A 326 2.87 -14.39 -12.97
N GLY A 327 2.59 -15.41 -12.17
CA GLY A 327 1.37 -15.49 -11.37
C GLY A 327 1.25 -14.31 -10.41
N LEU A 328 2.32 -14.00 -9.66
CA LEU A 328 2.34 -12.86 -8.72
C LEU A 328 2.32 -11.50 -9.45
N PHE A 329 2.92 -11.37 -10.63
CA PHE A 329 2.80 -10.19 -11.48
C PHE A 329 1.35 -9.96 -11.91
N LEU A 330 0.67 -11.02 -12.39
CA LEU A 330 -0.76 -10.94 -12.75
C LEU A 330 -1.63 -10.60 -11.53
N LEU A 331 -1.32 -11.15 -10.37
CA LEU A 331 -1.99 -10.82 -9.11
C LEU A 331 -1.88 -9.31 -8.80
N GLY A 332 -0.65 -8.77 -8.88
CA GLY A 332 -0.38 -7.35 -8.64
C GLY A 332 -1.06 -6.44 -9.67
N LEU A 333 -0.98 -6.79 -10.95
CA LEU A 333 -1.59 -6.02 -12.04
C LEU A 333 -3.12 -6.02 -11.94
N GLY A 334 -3.72 -7.18 -11.66
CA GLY A 334 -5.16 -7.31 -11.46
C GLY A 334 -5.65 -6.52 -10.26
N TRP A 335 -4.93 -6.60 -9.14
CA TRP A 335 -5.20 -5.78 -7.97
C TRP A 335 -5.13 -4.28 -8.30
N ASN A 336 -4.10 -3.84 -9.03
CA ASN A 336 -3.96 -2.45 -9.46
C ASN A 336 -5.19 -1.96 -10.25
N PHE A 337 -5.69 -2.76 -11.18
CA PHE A 337 -6.86 -2.42 -11.99
C PHE A 337 -8.12 -2.31 -11.13
N CYS A 338 -8.37 -3.27 -10.24
CA CYS A 338 -9.49 -3.24 -9.31
C CYS A 338 -9.40 -2.04 -8.35
N PHE A 339 -8.22 -1.78 -7.81
CA PHE A 339 -7.97 -0.70 -6.85
C PHE A 339 -8.16 0.68 -7.50
N VAL A 340 -7.56 0.91 -8.68
CA VAL A 340 -7.62 2.21 -9.37
C VAL A 340 -9.04 2.48 -9.86
N ALA A 341 -9.67 1.52 -10.54
CA ALA A 341 -11.02 1.71 -11.07
C ALA A 341 -12.07 1.74 -9.97
N GLY A 342 -11.95 0.92 -8.93
CA GLY A 342 -12.84 0.92 -7.77
C GLY A 342 -12.75 2.23 -6.97
N SER A 343 -11.54 2.72 -6.71
CA SER A 343 -11.33 4.00 -6.03
C SER A 343 -11.86 5.19 -6.85
N ALA A 344 -11.69 5.16 -8.16
CA ALA A 344 -12.24 6.16 -9.06
C ALA A 344 -13.78 6.12 -9.08
N LEU A 345 -14.39 4.92 -9.18
CA LEU A 345 -15.84 4.74 -9.10
C LEU A 345 -16.41 5.28 -7.79
N LEU A 346 -15.76 4.96 -6.66
CA LEU A 346 -16.15 5.48 -5.36
C LEU A 346 -16.12 7.01 -5.35
N SER A 347 -15.07 7.61 -5.88
CA SER A 347 -14.91 9.07 -5.94
C SER A 347 -15.94 9.75 -6.85
N ASP A 348 -16.29 9.11 -7.98
CA ASP A 348 -17.26 9.63 -8.97
C ASP A 348 -18.69 9.69 -8.41
N LEU A 349 -19.03 8.82 -7.43
CA LEU A 349 -20.35 8.70 -6.83
C LEU A 349 -20.57 9.57 -5.59
N LEU A 350 -19.51 10.23 -5.11
CA LEU A 350 -19.51 11.00 -3.87
C LEU A 350 -19.36 12.50 -4.13
N SER A 351 -20.15 13.31 -3.43
CA SER A 351 -19.94 14.75 -3.34
C SER A 351 -18.62 15.07 -2.60
N PRO A 352 -18.02 16.26 -2.78
CA PRO A 352 -16.80 16.64 -2.07
C PRO A 352 -16.90 16.49 -0.55
N SER A 353 -18.04 16.84 0.06
CA SER A 353 -18.30 16.74 1.49
C SER A 353 -18.41 15.29 2.02
N GLU A 354 -18.72 14.31 1.14
CA GLU A 354 -18.86 12.90 1.48
C GLU A 354 -17.56 12.09 1.32
N ARG A 355 -16.63 12.56 0.46
CA ARG A 355 -15.43 11.80 0.06
C ARG A 355 -14.56 11.39 1.23
N SER A 356 -14.19 12.32 2.10
CA SER A 356 -13.25 12.04 3.20
C SER A 356 -13.77 10.95 4.14
N LYS A 357 -15.05 11.05 4.55
CA LYS A 357 -15.67 10.12 5.48
C LYS A 357 -15.86 8.73 4.85
N THR A 358 -16.29 8.68 3.59
CA THR A 358 -16.53 7.41 2.89
C THR A 358 -15.22 6.72 2.51
N GLN A 359 -14.19 7.46 2.09
CA GLN A 359 -12.85 6.91 1.86
C GLN A 359 -12.24 6.37 3.14
N GLY A 360 -12.38 7.09 4.27
CA GLY A 360 -11.92 6.59 5.58
C GLY A 360 -12.58 5.28 5.99
N ALA A 361 -13.90 5.13 5.75
CA ALA A 361 -14.61 3.88 5.98
C ALA A 361 -14.14 2.75 5.04
N ASN A 362 -13.92 3.05 3.75
CA ASN A 362 -13.35 2.10 2.80
C ASN A 362 -11.95 1.64 3.22
N ASP A 363 -11.08 2.56 3.63
CA ASP A 363 -9.72 2.24 4.09
C ASP A 363 -9.73 1.37 5.35
N LEU A 364 -10.69 1.58 6.25
CA LEU A 364 -10.91 0.71 7.41
C LEU A 364 -11.30 -0.72 6.97
N LEU A 365 -12.25 -0.84 6.04
CA LEU A 365 -12.67 -2.14 5.50
C LEU A 365 -11.50 -2.85 4.79
N VAL A 366 -10.71 -2.13 4.02
CA VAL A 366 -9.47 -2.63 3.38
C VAL A 366 -8.49 -3.14 4.43
N GLY A 367 -8.28 -2.40 5.51
CA GLY A 367 -7.39 -2.80 6.62
C GLY A 367 -7.87 -4.06 7.32
N LEU A 368 -9.16 -4.15 7.64
CA LEU A 368 -9.77 -5.32 8.25
C LEU A 368 -9.69 -6.55 7.33
N ALA A 369 -10.05 -6.39 6.05
CA ALA A 369 -9.95 -7.45 5.05
C ALA A 369 -8.50 -7.94 4.86
N SER A 370 -7.53 -7.03 4.86
CA SER A 370 -6.10 -7.38 4.83
C SER A 370 -5.69 -8.21 6.04
N GLY A 371 -6.11 -7.80 7.24
CA GLY A 371 -5.83 -8.53 8.48
C GLY A 371 -6.44 -9.92 8.49
N ILE A 372 -7.73 -10.03 8.19
CA ILE A 372 -8.47 -11.31 8.14
C ILE A 372 -7.88 -12.21 7.05
N GLY A 373 -7.69 -11.67 5.83
CA GLY A 373 -7.13 -12.44 4.70
C GLY A 373 -5.75 -12.98 5.00
N SER A 374 -4.88 -12.17 5.60
CA SER A 374 -3.52 -12.59 5.95
C SER A 374 -3.49 -13.64 7.04
N LEU A 375 -4.26 -13.49 8.13
CA LEU A 375 -4.34 -14.49 9.20
C LEU A 375 -4.91 -15.82 8.68
N SER A 376 -6.03 -15.74 7.94
CA SER A 376 -6.66 -16.93 7.38
C SER A 376 -5.75 -17.67 6.40
N SER A 377 -4.93 -16.96 5.61
CA SER A 377 -4.02 -17.58 4.64
C SER A 377 -2.99 -18.49 5.31
N GLY A 378 -2.41 -18.10 6.45
CA GLY A 378 -1.48 -18.92 7.21
C GLY A 378 -2.12 -20.19 7.75
N VAL A 379 -3.32 -20.06 8.36
CA VAL A 379 -4.08 -21.19 8.90
C VAL A 379 -4.49 -22.15 7.78
N VAL A 380 -5.02 -21.64 6.67
CA VAL A 380 -5.43 -22.45 5.52
C VAL A 380 -4.22 -23.12 4.87
N TYR A 381 -3.10 -22.44 4.74
CA TYR A 381 -1.88 -23.00 4.19
C TYR A 381 -1.37 -24.19 5.04
N ALA A 382 -1.32 -24.01 6.36
CA ALA A 382 -0.88 -25.05 7.27
C ALA A 382 -1.78 -26.29 7.26
N ALA A 383 -3.08 -26.11 7.10
CA ALA A 383 -4.05 -27.20 7.13
C ALA A 383 -4.30 -27.87 5.78
N LEU A 384 -4.35 -27.10 4.70
CA LEU A 384 -4.88 -27.50 3.39
C LEU A 384 -3.96 -27.17 2.20
N GLY A 385 -2.81 -26.53 2.47
CA GLY A 385 -1.81 -26.20 1.45
C GLY A 385 -2.14 -24.99 0.58
N TYR A 386 -1.20 -24.68 -0.30
CA TYR A 386 -1.18 -23.46 -1.11
C TYR A 386 -2.31 -23.39 -2.16
N TRP A 387 -2.69 -24.54 -2.75
CA TRP A 387 -3.81 -24.62 -3.69
C TRP A 387 -5.11 -24.08 -3.09
N THR A 388 -5.41 -24.49 -1.84
CA THR A 388 -6.64 -24.06 -1.16
C THR A 388 -6.63 -22.55 -0.87
N VAL A 389 -5.49 -22.00 -0.45
CA VAL A 389 -5.34 -20.55 -0.27
C VAL A 389 -5.64 -19.81 -1.57
N SER A 390 -5.10 -20.31 -2.69
CA SER A 390 -5.25 -19.74 -4.01
C SER A 390 -6.70 -19.79 -4.51
N LEU A 391 -7.37 -20.92 -4.36
CA LEU A 391 -8.78 -21.09 -4.74
C LEU A 391 -9.72 -20.21 -3.90
N LEU A 392 -9.48 -20.10 -2.61
CA LEU A 392 -10.27 -19.21 -1.74
C LEU A 392 -10.09 -17.75 -2.13
N GLY A 393 -8.84 -17.30 -2.39
CA GLY A 393 -8.57 -15.99 -2.94
C GLY A 393 -9.27 -15.76 -4.29
N GLY A 394 -9.19 -16.74 -5.19
CA GLY A 394 -9.89 -16.72 -6.48
C GLY A 394 -11.41 -16.60 -6.34
N ALA A 395 -12.01 -17.34 -5.41
CA ALA A 395 -13.46 -17.28 -5.13
C ALA A 395 -13.90 -15.89 -4.65
N LEU A 396 -13.13 -15.23 -3.80
CA LEU A 396 -13.40 -13.84 -3.40
C LEU A 396 -13.40 -12.89 -4.61
N ILE A 397 -12.49 -13.12 -5.56
CA ILE A 397 -12.39 -12.28 -6.75
C ILE A 397 -13.51 -12.52 -7.76
N VAL A 398 -14.08 -13.73 -7.80
CA VAL A 398 -15.29 -13.99 -8.62
C VAL A 398 -16.42 -13.05 -8.22
N VAL A 399 -16.61 -12.77 -6.92
CA VAL A 399 -17.61 -11.80 -6.45
C VAL A 399 -17.31 -10.39 -6.96
N ALA A 400 -16.05 -9.96 -6.94
CA ALA A 400 -15.64 -8.67 -7.51
C ALA A 400 -15.83 -8.62 -9.03
N ALA A 401 -15.55 -9.73 -9.75
CA ALA A 401 -15.77 -9.84 -11.19
C ALA A 401 -17.26 -9.71 -11.55
N LEU A 402 -18.12 -10.44 -10.84
CA LEU A 402 -19.57 -10.40 -11.05
C LEU A 402 -20.14 -9.01 -10.76
N SER A 403 -19.67 -8.33 -9.71
CA SER A 403 -20.09 -6.97 -9.39
C SER A 403 -19.65 -5.96 -10.47
N GLY A 404 -18.42 -6.06 -10.98
CA GLY A 404 -17.92 -5.24 -12.08
C GLY A 404 -18.67 -5.49 -13.39
N ALA A 405 -18.96 -6.76 -13.72
CA ALA A 405 -19.76 -7.13 -14.89
C ALA A 405 -21.18 -6.57 -14.79
N TRP A 406 -21.84 -6.78 -13.67
CA TRP A 406 -23.18 -6.24 -13.41
C TRP A 406 -23.23 -4.72 -13.58
N TRP A 407 -22.28 -4.00 -13.00
CA TRP A 407 -22.18 -2.55 -13.13
C TRP A 407 -21.96 -2.10 -14.59
N SER A 408 -21.18 -2.86 -15.35
CA SER A 408 -20.92 -2.57 -16.77
C SER A 408 -22.19 -2.69 -17.61
N LEU A 409 -22.98 -3.74 -17.38
CA LEU A 409 -24.20 -4.02 -18.14
C LEU A 409 -25.30 -2.99 -17.82
N THR A 410 -25.55 -2.72 -16.56
CA THR A 410 -26.61 -1.77 -16.14
C THR A 410 -26.34 -0.32 -16.57
N ARG A 411 -25.06 0.06 -16.77
CA ARG A 411 -24.70 1.40 -17.24
C ARG A 411 -24.58 1.50 -18.76
N ALA A 412 -24.37 0.40 -19.48
CA ALA A 412 -24.42 0.37 -20.93
C ALA A 412 -25.83 0.69 -21.45
N GLU A 413 -26.85 0.20 -20.75
CA GLU A 413 -28.27 0.48 -21.07
C GLU A 413 -28.68 1.93 -20.78
N ALA A 414 -27.97 2.63 -19.88
CA ALA A 414 -28.25 4.01 -19.49
C ALA A 414 -27.54 5.06 -20.37
N ARG A 415 -26.72 4.66 -21.36
CA ARG A 415 -26.12 5.60 -22.32
C ARG A 415 -27.15 5.96 -23.38
N PRO A 416 -27.52 7.26 -23.57
CA PRO A 416 -28.33 7.66 -24.72
C PRO A 416 -27.60 7.25 -26.00
N ALA A 417 -28.39 6.75 -26.96
CA ALA A 417 -27.87 6.46 -28.30
C ALA A 417 -27.13 7.68 -28.86
N PRO A 418 -26.01 7.53 -29.57
CA PRO A 418 -25.35 8.65 -30.21
C PRO A 418 -26.39 9.35 -31.11
N ALA A 419 -26.55 10.66 -30.92
CA ALA A 419 -27.34 11.46 -31.82
C ALA A 419 -26.73 11.32 -33.21
N GLU A 420 -27.50 10.77 -34.17
CA GLU A 420 -27.13 10.64 -35.57
C GLU A 420 -26.97 12.01 -36.22
#